data_620ebe68772e73448fd841748ed17402
#
_entry.id   620ebe68772e73448fd841748ed17402
#
_cell.length_a   1.000
_cell.length_b   1.000
_cell.length_c   1.000
_cell.angle_alpha   90.00
_cell.angle_beta   90.00
_cell.angle_gamma   90.00
#
_symmetry.space_group_name_H-M   'P 1'
#
loop_
_entity.id
_entity.type
_entity.pdbx_description
1 polymer ?
#
loop_
_entity_poly.entity_id
_entity_poly.type
_entity_poly.pdbx_seq_one_letter_code
_entity_poly.pdbx_strand_id
1 'polypeptide(L)'
;MKIDNNILQLAVTQAYKSPMNYRHGAVIWKGKKILGTGYNYPIAPPNDKDKRRFSIHSERDCLKGLRADAIYNAEVLCVRIQPNGGLGSSKPCRGCMKLLTRKGVKNVYWFDKEGKLKRTRLS
;
A
#
# COMPACT_ATOMS: atom_id res chain seq x y z
N MET A 1 19.38 -3.67 -1.24
CA MET A 1 17.92 -3.80 -1.38
C MET A 1 17.43 -2.74 -2.34
N LYS A 2 16.76 -3.15 -3.38
CA LYS A 2 16.28 -2.24 -4.43
C LYS A 2 14.85 -2.59 -4.83
N ILE A 3 14.08 -1.57 -5.18
CA ILE A 3 12.77 -1.71 -5.78
C ILE A 3 12.86 -1.25 -7.24
N ASP A 4 12.24 -2.00 -8.14
CA ASP A 4 12.12 -1.60 -9.54
C ASP A 4 11.51 -0.21 -9.64
N ASN A 5 12.12 0.66 -10.43
CA ASN A 5 11.69 2.05 -10.56
C ASN A 5 10.26 2.16 -11.09
N ASN A 6 9.83 1.24 -11.96
CA ASN A 6 8.47 1.24 -12.46
C ASN A 6 7.46 0.94 -11.35
N ILE A 7 7.81 0.04 -10.45
CA ILE A 7 6.96 -0.29 -9.30
C ILE A 7 6.85 0.91 -8.36
N LEU A 8 7.97 1.57 -8.09
CA LEU A 8 7.97 2.77 -7.25
C LEU A 8 7.12 3.87 -7.88
N GLN A 9 7.27 4.12 -9.18
CA GLN A 9 6.50 5.15 -9.87
C GLN A 9 5.00 4.84 -9.87
N LEU A 10 4.63 3.57 -10.05
CA LEU A 10 3.22 3.15 -9.95
C LEU A 10 2.65 3.43 -8.57
N ALA A 11 3.40 3.10 -7.52
CA ALA A 11 2.94 3.33 -6.15
C ALA A 11 2.74 4.82 -5.89
N VAL A 12 3.69 5.65 -6.33
CA VAL A 12 3.60 7.11 -6.18
C VAL A 12 2.40 7.65 -6.95
N THR A 13 2.19 7.21 -8.18
CA THR A 13 1.05 7.60 -9.00
C THR A 13 -0.26 7.27 -8.30
N GLN A 14 -0.34 6.06 -7.71
CA GLN A 14 -1.54 5.67 -6.96
C GLN A 14 -1.76 6.57 -5.75
N ALA A 15 -0.70 6.91 -5.03
CA ALA A 15 -0.82 7.80 -3.87
C ALA A 15 -1.43 9.15 -4.26
N TYR A 16 -1.03 9.69 -5.42
CA TYR A 16 -1.60 10.97 -5.89
C TYR A 16 -3.08 10.89 -6.25
N LYS A 17 -3.61 9.69 -6.48
CA LYS A 17 -5.06 9.51 -6.72
C LYS A 17 -5.88 9.58 -5.44
N SER A 18 -5.25 9.47 -4.28
CA SER A 18 -5.96 9.48 -3.01
C SER A 18 -6.57 10.88 -2.76
N PRO A 19 -7.86 10.94 -2.39
CA PRO A 19 -8.50 12.21 -2.03
C PRO A 19 -8.24 12.61 -0.58
N MET A 20 -7.46 11.81 0.17
CA MET A 20 -7.25 12.04 1.59
C MET A 20 -6.06 12.97 1.82
N ASN A 21 -5.98 13.55 3.04
CA ASN A 21 -4.85 14.38 3.44
C ASN A 21 -3.55 13.57 3.54
N TYR A 22 -3.66 12.32 3.95
CA TYR A 22 -2.55 11.37 3.96
C TYR A 22 -2.71 10.47 2.73
N ARG A 23 -1.87 10.69 1.73
CA ARG A 23 -1.96 9.99 0.45
C ARG A 23 -1.05 8.78 0.45
N HIS A 24 -1.66 7.60 0.42
CA HIS A 24 -0.95 6.32 0.37
C HIS A 24 -1.21 5.63 -0.94
N GLY A 25 -0.16 4.99 -1.48
CA GLY A 25 -0.26 4.14 -2.65
C GLY A 25 0.39 2.81 -2.38
N ALA A 26 -0.08 1.77 -3.06
CA ALA A 26 0.48 0.44 -2.93
C ALA A 26 0.47 -0.28 -4.27
N VAL A 27 1.45 -1.16 -4.45
CA VAL A 27 1.55 -2.04 -5.62
C VAL A 27 1.85 -3.44 -5.10
N ILE A 28 1.16 -4.43 -5.66
CA ILE A 28 1.46 -5.83 -5.40
C ILE A 28 1.96 -6.46 -6.70
N TRP A 29 3.05 -7.22 -6.62
CA TRP A 29 3.63 -7.88 -7.79
C TRP A 29 4.21 -9.24 -7.40
N LYS A 30 4.40 -10.08 -8.42
CA LYS A 30 5.06 -11.37 -8.24
C LYS A 30 6.02 -11.57 -9.41
N GLY A 31 7.32 -11.70 -9.11
CA GLY A 31 8.34 -11.74 -10.15
C GLY A 31 8.33 -10.44 -10.94
N LYS A 32 8.12 -10.53 -12.24
CA LYS A 32 8.07 -9.35 -13.13
C LYS A 32 6.65 -8.89 -13.42
N LYS A 33 5.64 -9.52 -12.82
CA LYS A 33 4.25 -9.25 -13.13
C LYS A 33 3.60 -8.39 -12.05
N ILE A 34 3.06 -7.24 -12.45
CA ILE A 34 2.24 -6.40 -11.59
C ILE A 34 0.86 -7.05 -11.48
N LEU A 35 0.41 -7.31 -10.26
CA LEU A 35 -0.89 -7.96 -10.01
C LEU A 35 -1.97 -6.94 -9.70
N GLY A 36 -1.64 -5.87 -9.02
CA GLY A 36 -2.62 -4.87 -8.64
C GLY A 36 -1.99 -3.62 -8.09
N THR A 37 -2.78 -2.57 -8.03
CA THR A 37 -2.39 -1.28 -7.47
C THR A 37 -3.55 -0.76 -6.63
N GLY A 38 -3.25 0.13 -5.69
CA GLY A 38 -4.29 0.68 -4.85
C GLY A 38 -3.88 1.99 -4.20
N TYR A 39 -4.86 2.72 -3.71
CA TYR A 39 -4.65 3.93 -2.94
C TYR A 39 -5.72 4.02 -1.85
N ASN A 40 -5.44 4.81 -0.82
CA ASN A 40 -6.38 4.93 0.28
C ASN A 40 -7.51 5.91 -0.07
N TYR A 41 -8.71 5.60 0.38
CA TYR A 41 -9.88 6.44 0.15
C TYR A 41 -10.89 6.27 1.29
N PRO A 42 -11.73 7.29 1.53
CA PRO A 42 -12.70 7.18 2.62
C PRO A 42 -13.84 6.25 2.22
N ILE A 43 -14.30 5.47 3.20
CA ILE A 43 -15.57 4.77 3.13
C ILE A 43 -16.44 5.41 4.20
N ALA A 44 -17.35 6.29 3.82
CA ALA A 44 -18.26 6.87 4.78
C ALA A 44 -19.68 6.59 4.34
N PRO A 45 -20.54 6.03 5.24
CA PRO A 45 -21.96 6.07 5.00
C PRO A 45 -22.39 7.53 4.82
N PRO A 46 -23.36 7.83 3.96
CA PRO A 46 -23.77 9.22 3.68
C PRO A 46 -24.09 10.05 4.92
N ASN A 47 -24.47 9.42 6.02
CA ASN A 47 -24.87 10.08 7.26
C ASN A 47 -23.82 10.05 8.35
N ASP A 48 -22.62 9.59 8.07
CA ASP A 48 -21.57 9.51 9.08
C ASP A 48 -20.87 10.85 9.23
N LYS A 49 -20.90 11.41 10.43
CA LYS A 49 -20.27 12.68 10.74
C LYS A 49 -18.75 12.56 10.90
N ASP A 50 -18.25 11.38 11.20
CA ASP A 50 -16.82 11.14 11.40
C ASP A 50 -16.24 10.30 10.28
N LYS A 51 -16.18 10.91 9.10
CA LYS A 51 -15.72 10.26 7.86
C LYS A 51 -14.27 9.78 7.93
N ARG A 52 -13.49 10.25 8.90
CA ARG A 52 -12.09 9.89 9.03
C ARG A 52 -11.86 8.52 9.67
N ARG A 53 -12.87 7.99 10.35
CA ARG A 53 -12.76 6.67 11.00
C ARG A 53 -12.74 5.52 10.02
N PHE A 54 -13.33 5.72 8.84
CA PHE A 54 -13.54 4.63 7.90
C PHE A 54 -12.85 4.97 6.60
N SER A 55 -11.72 4.28 6.36
CA SER A 55 -11.02 4.37 5.09
C SER A 55 -10.53 3.00 4.68
N ILE A 56 -10.48 2.76 3.38
CA ILE A 56 -9.76 1.63 2.83
C ILE A 56 -8.29 2.04 2.75
N HIS A 57 -7.40 1.25 3.31
CA HIS A 57 -5.96 1.47 3.19
C HIS A 57 -5.48 0.99 1.82
N SER A 58 -4.39 1.61 1.33
CA SER A 58 -3.85 1.29 0.02
C SER A 58 -3.44 -0.17 -0.11
N GLU A 59 -2.91 -0.77 0.97
CA GLU A 59 -2.49 -2.17 0.98
C GLU A 59 -3.68 -3.11 0.76
N ARG A 60 -4.82 -2.78 1.37
CA ARG A 60 -6.04 -3.55 1.18
C ARG A 60 -6.63 -3.33 -0.22
N ASP A 61 -6.58 -2.10 -0.70
CA ASP A 61 -7.12 -1.77 -2.02
C ASP A 61 -6.35 -2.48 -3.14
N CYS A 62 -5.02 -2.60 -3.02
CA CYS A 62 -4.22 -3.26 -4.04
C CYS A 62 -4.51 -4.76 -4.16
N LEU A 63 -5.12 -5.38 -3.16
CA LEU A 63 -5.52 -6.79 -3.20
C LEU A 63 -6.89 -7.01 -3.84
N LYS A 64 -7.62 -5.94 -4.10
CA LYS A 64 -9.01 -6.01 -4.55
C LYS A 64 -9.13 -6.78 -5.87
N GLY A 65 -10.02 -7.76 -5.88
CA GLY A 65 -10.26 -8.56 -7.07
C GLY A 65 -9.21 -9.63 -7.36
N LEU A 66 -8.18 -9.76 -6.53
CA LEU A 66 -7.14 -10.76 -6.76
C LEU A 66 -7.50 -12.08 -6.08
N ARG A 67 -7.17 -13.19 -6.75
CA ARG A 67 -7.35 -14.53 -6.21
C ARG A 67 -6.28 -14.82 -5.15
N ALA A 68 -6.60 -15.69 -4.20
CA ALA A 68 -5.70 -16.06 -3.13
C ALA A 68 -4.38 -16.64 -3.65
N ASP A 69 -4.44 -17.47 -4.71
CA ASP A 69 -3.24 -18.07 -5.30
C ASP A 69 -2.35 -17.04 -6.00
N ALA A 70 -2.93 -15.95 -6.51
CA ALA A 70 -2.14 -14.86 -7.09
C ALA A 70 -1.41 -14.06 -6.01
N ILE A 71 -2.05 -13.86 -4.86
CA ILE A 71 -1.48 -13.08 -3.75
C ILE A 71 -0.38 -13.87 -3.03
N TYR A 72 -0.53 -15.19 -2.97
CA TYR A 72 0.43 -16.04 -2.27
C TYR A 72 1.85 -15.86 -2.84
N ASN A 73 2.81 -15.61 -1.98
CA ASN A 73 4.22 -15.35 -2.34
C ASN A 73 4.46 -14.06 -3.13
N ALA A 74 3.47 -13.18 -3.22
CA ALA A 74 3.65 -11.88 -3.86
C ALA A 74 4.38 -10.91 -2.93
N GLU A 75 4.78 -9.78 -3.49
CA GLU A 75 5.44 -8.70 -2.75
C GLU A 75 4.63 -7.43 -2.88
N VAL A 76 4.66 -6.58 -1.85
CA VAL A 76 3.88 -5.35 -1.79
C VAL A 76 4.82 -4.19 -1.47
N LEU A 77 4.66 -3.08 -2.16
CA LEU A 77 5.31 -1.80 -1.83
C LEU A 77 4.25 -0.81 -1.41
N CYS A 78 4.50 -0.14 -0.30
CA CYS A 78 3.65 0.94 0.20
C CYS A 78 4.42 2.24 0.20
N VAL A 79 3.79 3.31 -0.31
CA VAL A 79 4.36 4.65 -0.27
C VAL A 79 3.36 5.62 0.35
N ARG A 80 3.88 6.71 0.87
CA ARG A 80 3.07 7.83 1.35
C ARG A 80 3.67 9.12 0.81
N ILE A 81 2.82 9.96 0.22
CA ILE A 81 3.23 11.26 -0.29
C ILE A 81 2.79 12.33 0.70
N GLN A 82 3.76 13.13 1.18
CA GLN A 82 3.49 14.24 2.08
C GLN A 82 2.95 15.45 1.30
N PRO A 83 2.31 16.40 1.99
CA PRO A 83 1.81 17.60 1.32
C PRO A 83 2.89 18.37 0.54
N ASN A 84 4.16 18.29 0.96
CA ASN A 84 5.27 18.93 0.25
C ASN A 84 5.77 18.11 -0.95
N GLY A 85 5.15 16.97 -1.25
CA GLY A 85 5.54 16.11 -2.36
C GLY A 85 6.61 15.08 -2.05
N GLY A 86 7.20 15.11 -0.85
CA GLY A 86 8.21 14.14 -0.44
C GLY A 86 7.60 12.83 0.05
N LEU A 87 8.44 11.78 0.06
CA LEU A 87 8.04 10.49 0.61
C LEU A 87 8.02 10.54 2.14
N GLY A 88 6.91 10.16 2.73
CA GLY A 88 6.77 10.04 4.18
C GLY A 88 6.87 8.61 4.64
N SER A 89 6.78 8.41 5.96
CA SER A 89 6.75 7.08 6.54
C SER A 89 5.52 6.32 6.05
N SER A 90 5.75 5.14 5.47
CA SER A 90 4.69 4.35 4.82
C SER A 90 4.58 2.94 5.37
N LYS A 91 5.11 2.68 6.57
CA LYS A 91 4.98 1.36 7.19
C LYS A 91 3.51 1.02 7.36
N PRO A 92 3.06 -0.15 6.85
CA PRO A 92 1.67 -0.56 7.02
C PRO A 92 1.30 -0.67 8.49
N CYS A 93 0.06 -0.35 8.81
CA CYS A 93 -0.43 -0.50 10.18
C CYS A 93 -0.50 -1.98 10.55
N ARG A 94 -0.64 -2.24 11.85
CA ARG A 94 -0.68 -3.60 12.37
C ARG A 94 -1.77 -4.45 11.72
N GLY A 95 -2.95 -3.85 11.48
CA GLY A 95 -4.06 -4.56 10.83
C GLY A 95 -3.73 -4.96 9.39
N CYS A 96 -3.11 -4.05 8.63
CA CYS A 96 -2.70 -4.36 7.26
C CYS A 96 -1.59 -5.41 7.24
N MET A 97 -0.62 -5.34 8.16
CA MET A 97 0.43 -6.36 8.26
C MET A 97 -0.15 -7.74 8.53
N LYS A 98 -1.13 -7.84 9.42
CA LYS A 98 -1.81 -9.10 9.70
C LYS A 98 -2.57 -9.62 8.49
N LEU A 99 -3.25 -8.73 7.76
CA LEU A 99 -3.98 -9.11 6.56
C LEU A 99 -3.02 -9.66 5.51
N LEU A 100 -1.93 -8.95 5.22
CA LEU A 100 -0.96 -9.36 4.21
C LEU A 100 -0.30 -10.70 4.59
N THR A 101 0.04 -10.88 5.86
CA THR A 101 0.59 -12.14 6.36
C THR A 101 -0.38 -13.29 6.13
N ARG A 102 -1.64 -13.08 6.49
CA ARG A 102 -2.69 -14.10 6.36
C ARG A 102 -2.95 -14.47 4.90
N LYS A 103 -2.80 -13.52 3.98
CA LYS A 103 -2.95 -13.75 2.56
C LYS A 103 -1.74 -14.40 1.90
N GLY A 104 -0.63 -14.56 2.63
CA GLY A 104 0.56 -15.22 2.13
C GLY A 104 1.52 -14.31 1.38
N VAL A 105 1.42 -13.01 1.54
CA VAL A 105 2.40 -12.06 0.98
C VAL A 105 3.76 -12.36 1.59
N LYS A 106 4.79 -12.40 0.74
CA LYS A 106 6.15 -12.78 1.15
C LYS A 106 6.89 -11.62 1.79
N ASN A 107 6.91 -10.47 1.15
CA ASN A 107 7.63 -9.29 1.61
C ASN A 107 6.77 -8.05 1.47
N VAL A 108 6.91 -7.14 2.43
CA VAL A 108 6.34 -5.80 2.35
C VAL A 108 7.48 -4.79 2.39
N TYR A 109 7.51 -3.89 1.42
CA TYR A 109 8.49 -2.80 1.33
C TYR A 109 7.80 -1.50 1.69
N TRP A 110 8.50 -0.64 2.40
CA TRP A 110 7.97 0.64 2.84
C TRP A 110 9.13 1.60 3.08
N PHE A 111 8.84 2.89 3.21
CA PHE A 111 9.86 3.89 3.50
C PHE A 111 9.70 4.36 4.94
N ASP A 112 10.83 4.51 5.64
CA ASP A 112 10.80 5.06 6.99
C ASP A 112 10.70 6.59 6.93
N LYS A 113 10.65 7.23 8.10
CA LYS A 113 10.49 8.68 8.19
C LYS A 113 11.70 9.46 7.66
N GLU A 114 12.82 8.79 7.46
CA GLU A 114 14.03 9.37 6.88
C GLU A 114 14.13 9.12 5.38
N GLY A 115 13.11 8.49 4.79
CA GLY A 115 13.07 8.21 3.36
C GLY A 115 13.85 6.98 2.95
N LYS A 116 14.25 6.14 3.91
CA LYS A 116 14.99 4.92 3.59
C LYS A 116 14.04 3.76 3.33
N LEU A 117 14.34 2.97 2.30
CA LEU A 117 13.59 1.78 1.96
C LEU A 117 13.82 0.69 2.99
N LYS A 118 12.75 0.13 3.51
CA LYS A 118 12.75 -0.96 4.47
C LYS A 118 11.97 -2.14 3.91
N ARG A 119 12.28 -3.33 4.42
CA ARG A 119 11.58 -4.55 4.04
C ARG A 119 11.23 -5.34 5.29
N THR A 120 9.98 -5.79 5.34
CA THR A 120 9.51 -6.74 6.37
C THR A 120 9.17 -8.05 5.67
N ARG A 121 9.86 -9.11 6.05
CA ARG A 121 9.55 -10.45 5.55
C ARG A 121 8.41 -11.04 6.37
N LEU A 122 7.36 -11.49 5.66
CA LEU A 122 6.15 -12.03 6.30
C LEU A 122 6.08 -13.55 6.30
N SER A 123 6.91 -14.20 5.48
CA SER A 123 6.88 -15.66 5.40
C SER A 123 8.27 -16.30 5.50
#